data_2c51960284c3df890414bb84df0956bf
#
_entry.id   2c51960284c3df890414bb84df0956bf
#
_cell.length_a   1.000
_cell.length_b   1.000
_cell.length_c   1.000
_cell.angle_alpha   90.00
_cell.angle_beta   90.00
_cell.angle_gamma   90.00
#
_symmetry.space_group_name_H-M   'P 1'
#
loop_
_entity.id
_entity.type
_entity.pdbx_description
1 polymer ?
#
loop_
_entity_poly.entity_id
_entity_poly.type
_entity_poly.pdbx_seq_one_letter_code
_entity_poly.pdbx_strand_id
1 'polypeptide(L)'
;IELYMFAQANSEHCRHKIFNADWIIDGKKQDKSLFKMIKNTFEKTPDFVLSAYKDNAAVMEGSKVGRFFADQDGQYRYHNEDAHILMKVETHNHPTAISPFPGAATGSGGEIRDEGATGRGAKPKAGLTGFSVSNLVIPNFEQPWENPLSKPNRIASALDIMIEGPLGGAAFNNEFGRPALLGYFRTYEEKVNSFNGEEVRGYH
;
A
#
# COMPACT_ATOMS: atom_id res chain seq x y z
N ILE A 1 27.65 2.46 -9.86
CA ILE A 1 26.59 3.27 -10.48
C ILE A 1 25.30 2.46 -10.56
N GLU A 2 25.34 1.24 -11.12
CA GLU A 2 24.15 0.37 -11.24
C GLU A 2 23.48 0.06 -9.90
N LEU A 3 24.24 -0.28 -8.87
CA LEU A 3 23.72 -0.53 -7.52
C LEU A 3 23.04 0.71 -6.94
N TYR A 4 23.63 1.89 -7.17
CA TYR A 4 23.06 3.15 -6.73
C TYR A 4 21.75 3.47 -7.46
N MET A 5 21.74 3.28 -8.78
CA MET A 5 20.52 3.47 -9.60
C MET A 5 19.43 2.47 -9.20
N PHE A 6 19.79 1.22 -8.94
CA PHE A 6 18.86 0.21 -8.47
C PHE A 6 18.25 0.58 -7.12
N ALA A 7 19.08 1.01 -6.16
CA ALA A 7 18.60 1.44 -4.85
C ALA A 7 17.67 2.66 -4.95
N GLN A 8 17.99 3.63 -5.79
CA GLN A 8 17.14 4.79 -6.05
C GLN A 8 15.81 4.41 -6.73
N ALA A 9 15.87 3.50 -7.70
CA ALA A 9 14.66 3.06 -8.41
C ALA A 9 13.69 2.26 -7.52
N ASN A 10 14.21 1.57 -6.51
CA ASN A 10 13.40 0.77 -5.59
C ASN A 10 12.93 1.54 -4.34
N SER A 11 13.40 2.78 -4.15
CA SER A 11 12.90 3.62 -3.07
C SER A 11 11.61 4.31 -3.48
N GLU A 12 10.52 4.02 -2.80
CA GLU A 12 9.23 4.68 -3.03
C GLU A 12 9.31 6.20 -2.77
N HIS A 13 10.12 6.62 -1.84
CA HIS A 13 10.37 8.05 -1.57
C HIS A 13 11.01 8.79 -2.73
N CYS A 14 11.75 8.11 -3.60
CA CYS A 14 12.38 8.71 -4.79
C CYS A 14 11.47 8.69 -6.02
N ARG A 15 10.44 7.89 -6.08
CA ARG A 15 9.56 7.76 -7.24
C ARG A 15 8.74 9.01 -7.54
N HIS A 16 8.52 9.88 -6.58
CA HIS A 16 7.79 11.13 -6.82
C HIS A 16 8.43 12.00 -7.91
N LYS A 17 9.75 11.91 -8.14
CA LYS A 17 10.44 12.58 -9.23
C LYS A 17 9.99 12.04 -10.60
N ILE A 18 9.84 10.73 -10.72
CA ILE A 18 9.34 10.06 -11.92
C ILE A 18 7.87 10.42 -12.14
N PHE A 19 7.06 10.34 -11.09
CA PHE A 19 5.65 10.69 -11.16
C PHE A 19 5.39 12.15 -11.52
N ASN A 20 6.31 13.06 -11.22
CA ASN A 20 6.25 14.48 -11.58
C ASN A 20 6.95 14.83 -12.89
N ALA A 21 7.58 13.88 -13.56
CA ALA A 21 8.22 14.12 -14.85
C ALA A 21 7.21 14.42 -15.98
N ASP A 22 7.72 14.96 -17.07
CA ASP A 22 6.95 15.08 -18.31
C ASP A 22 6.75 13.68 -18.93
N TRP A 23 5.50 13.38 -19.25
CA TRP A 23 5.15 12.07 -19.82
C TRP A 23 4.76 12.18 -21.27
N ILE A 24 5.24 11.21 -22.05
CA ILE A 24 4.85 10.99 -23.44
C ILE A 24 4.23 9.59 -23.51
N ILE A 25 2.95 9.52 -23.85
CA ILE A 25 2.21 8.27 -23.96
C ILE A 25 1.79 8.10 -25.43
N ASP A 26 2.19 7.01 -26.05
CA ASP A 26 1.94 6.73 -27.48
C ASP A 26 2.34 7.90 -28.40
N GLY A 27 3.50 8.49 -28.13
CA GLY A 27 4.05 9.62 -28.90
C GLY A 27 3.39 10.97 -28.60
N LYS A 28 2.41 11.04 -27.70
CA LYS A 28 1.71 12.28 -27.32
C LYS A 28 2.18 12.76 -25.97
N LYS A 29 2.69 14.00 -25.92
CA LYS A 29 3.01 14.66 -24.66
C LYS A 29 1.73 14.90 -23.86
N GLN A 30 1.76 14.52 -22.58
CA GLN A 30 0.66 14.76 -21.67
C GLN A 30 0.78 16.15 -21.03
N ASP A 31 -0.33 16.79 -20.80
CA ASP A 31 -0.42 18.11 -20.13
C ASP A 31 -0.24 18.00 -18.62
N LYS A 32 -0.41 16.81 -18.07
CA LYS A 32 -0.26 16.52 -16.64
C LYS A 32 0.78 15.44 -16.41
N SER A 33 1.58 15.59 -15.36
CA SER A 33 2.38 14.50 -14.82
C SER A 33 1.47 13.41 -14.21
N LEU A 34 1.98 12.19 -14.02
CA LEU A 34 1.22 11.13 -13.36
C LEU A 34 0.71 11.57 -11.98
N PHE A 35 1.54 12.26 -11.21
CA PHE A 35 1.13 12.74 -9.91
C PHE A 35 0.01 13.80 -9.97
N LYS A 36 0.05 14.68 -10.97
CA LYS A 36 -1.06 15.61 -11.24
C LYS A 36 -2.33 14.91 -11.69
N MET A 37 -2.23 13.80 -12.44
CA MET A 37 -3.39 12.98 -12.80
C MET A 37 -4.03 12.36 -11.55
N ILE A 38 -3.21 11.85 -10.62
CA ILE A 38 -3.70 11.32 -9.33
C ILE A 38 -4.39 12.43 -8.53
N LYS A 39 -3.74 13.59 -8.37
CA LYS A 39 -4.31 14.72 -7.64
C LYS A 39 -5.59 15.27 -8.27
N ASN A 40 -5.74 15.16 -9.57
CA ASN A 40 -6.93 15.63 -10.28
C ASN A 40 -8.22 14.96 -9.78
N THR A 41 -8.15 13.74 -9.24
CA THR A 41 -9.30 13.09 -8.60
C THR A 41 -9.77 13.88 -7.39
N PHE A 42 -8.85 14.29 -6.53
CA PHE A 42 -9.14 15.14 -5.39
C PHE A 42 -9.63 16.54 -5.80
N GLU A 43 -9.00 17.14 -6.80
CA GLU A 43 -9.40 18.48 -7.31
C GLU A 43 -10.83 18.48 -7.87
N LYS A 44 -11.28 17.35 -8.44
CA LYS A 44 -12.63 17.19 -9.01
C LYS A 44 -13.68 16.85 -7.96
N THR A 45 -13.28 16.18 -6.89
CA THR A 45 -14.19 15.71 -5.82
C THR A 45 -13.53 15.96 -4.45
N PRO A 46 -13.38 17.23 -4.02
CA PRO A 46 -12.75 17.57 -2.75
C PRO A 46 -13.66 17.34 -1.54
N ASP A 47 -14.94 17.09 -1.77
CA ASP A 47 -15.93 16.94 -0.71
C ASP A 47 -15.53 15.86 0.28
N PHE A 48 -15.78 16.11 1.56
CA PHE A 48 -15.44 15.23 2.68
C PHE A 48 -13.94 15.01 2.93
N VAL A 49 -13.03 15.63 2.18
CA VAL A 49 -11.59 15.53 2.43
C VAL A 49 -11.12 16.76 3.21
N LEU A 50 -10.75 16.55 4.47
CA LEU A 50 -10.28 17.63 5.35
C LEU A 50 -8.79 17.94 5.13
N SER A 51 -8.00 16.90 4.84
CA SER A 51 -6.58 17.04 4.53
C SER A 51 -6.11 15.92 3.61
N ALA A 52 -5.43 16.29 2.53
CA ALA A 52 -4.74 15.35 1.65
C ALA A 52 -3.47 16.00 1.09
N TYR A 53 -2.45 15.18 0.79
CA TYR A 53 -1.16 15.58 0.21
C TYR A 53 -0.35 16.62 1.04
N LYS A 54 -0.64 16.75 2.31
CA LYS A 54 0.04 17.68 3.23
C LYS A 54 0.87 16.96 4.29
N ASP A 55 0.52 15.72 4.57
CA ASP A 55 1.12 14.89 5.59
C ASP A 55 1.16 13.44 5.12
N ASN A 56 1.70 12.54 5.95
CA ASN A 56 1.82 11.12 5.64
C ASN A 56 0.49 10.36 5.63
N ALA A 57 -0.57 10.94 6.15
CA ALA A 57 -1.92 10.41 6.11
C ALA A 57 -2.93 11.44 5.58
N ALA A 58 -4.00 10.97 5.00
CA ALA A 58 -5.16 11.80 4.66
C ALA A 58 -6.18 11.79 5.79
N VAL A 59 -6.94 12.85 5.92
CA VAL A 59 -8.04 12.97 6.88
C VAL A 59 -9.34 13.23 6.13
N MET A 60 -10.30 12.39 6.37
CA MET A 60 -11.65 12.50 5.80
C MET A 60 -12.65 12.85 6.89
N GLU A 61 -13.71 13.56 6.50
CA GLU A 61 -14.84 13.84 7.38
C GLU A 61 -15.49 12.53 7.83
N GLY A 62 -15.70 12.43 9.12
CA GLY A 62 -16.39 11.29 9.74
C GLY A 62 -17.74 11.69 10.32
N SER A 63 -18.29 10.82 11.14
CA SER A 63 -19.59 11.02 11.77
C SER A 63 -19.47 11.56 13.19
N LYS A 64 -20.55 12.16 13.67
CA LYS A 64 -20.73 12.46 15.10
C LYS A 64 -20.90 11.17 15.85
N VAL A 65 -20.07 10.97 16.88
CA VAL A 65 -20.09 9.76 17.71
C VAL A 65 -20.02 10.12 19.18
N GLY A 66 -20.62 9.27 20.01
CA GLY A 66 -20.45 9.32 21.45
C GLY A 66 -19.20 8.51 21.85
N ARG A 67 -18.16 9.18 22.33
CA ARG A 67 -16.95 8.52 22.85
C ARG A 67 -16.92 8.56 24.37
N PHE A 68 -16.62 7.43 24.96
CA PHE A 68 -16.58 7.28 26.43
C PHE A 68 -15.14 7.34 26.91
N PHE A 69 -14.80 8.40 27.63
CA PHE A 69 -13.48 8.57 28.23
C PHE A 69 -13.53 9.50 29.45
N ALA A 70 -12.44 9.54 30.25
CA ALA A 70 -12.34 10.35 31.44
C ALA A 70 -12.16 11.83 31.10
N ASP A 71 -12.94 12.69 31.75
CA ASP A 71 -12.75 14.14 31.76
C ASP A 71 -11.52 14.57 32.57
N GLN A 72 -11.24 15.85 32.59
CA GLN A 72 -10.16 16.43 33.39
C GLN A 72 -10.33 16.20 34.93
N ASP A 73 -11.57 16.01 35.38
CA ASP A 73 -11.91 15.66 36.76
C ASP A 73 -11.78 14.17 37.05
N GLY A 74 -11.34 13.36 36.09
CA GLY A 74 -11.18 11.92 36.20
C GLY A 74 -12.49 11.13 36.12
N GLN A 75 -13.63 11.77 35.86
CA GLN A 75 -14.91 11.10 35.72
C GLN A 75 -15.15 10.67 34.27
N TYR A 76 -15.58 9.42 34.10
CA TYR A 76 -15.90 8.85 32.78
C TYR A 76 -17.28 9.32 32.29
N ARG A 77 -17.33 9.91 31.11
CA ARG A 77 -18.56 10.41 30.48
C ARG A 77 -18.57 10.15 28.98
N TYR A 78 -19.76 10.23 28.39
CA TYR A 78 -19.90 10.27 26.92
C TYR A 78 -19.69 11.70 26.41
N HIS A 79 -18.79 11.83 25.44
CA HIS A 79 -18.51 13.06 24.75
C HIS A 79 -18.96 12.92 23.30
N ASN A 80 -19.83 13.80 22.83
CA ASN A 80 -20.21 13.85 21.43
C ASN A 80 -19.22 14.71 20.65
N GLU A 81 -18.55 14.09 19.72
CA GLU A 81 -17.53 14.77 18.89
C GLU A 81 -17.57 14.27 17.43
N ASP A 82 -17.02 15.06 16.54
CA ASP A 82 -16.81 14.63 15.16
C ASP A 82 -15.58 13.69 15.13
N ALA A 83 -15.80 12.43 14.80
CA ALA A 83 -14.75 11.43 14.67
C ALA A 83 -14.34 11.29 13.21
N HIS A 84 -13.32 12.03 12.82
CA HIS A 84 -12.78 11.97 11.48
C HIS A 84 -12.01 10.68 11.22
N ILE A 85 -11.91 10.30 9.94
CA ILE A 85 -11.27 9.06 9.50
C ILE A 85 -9.89 9.39 8.94
N LEU A 86 -8.88 8.80 9.53
CA LEU A 86 -7.52 8.78 9.00
C LEU A 86 -7.36 7.65 8.00
N MET A 87 -6.72 7.93 6.87
CA MET A 87 -6.35 6.93 5.87
C MET A 87 -4.87 7.04 5.54
N LYS A 88 -4.16 5.94 5.75
CA LYS A 88 -2.77 5.77 5.36
C LYS A 88 -2.64 4.54 4.48
N VAL A 89 -1.93 4.69 3.38
CA VAL A 89 -1.56 3.59 2.50
C VAL A 89 -0.05 3.45 2.49
N GLU A 90 0.43 2.24 2.67
CA GLU A 90 1.85 1.91 2.64
C GLU A 90 2.09 0.84 1.58
N THR A 91 2.99 1.13 0.63
CA THR A 91 3.50 0.12 -0.30
C THR A 91 4.77 -0.48 0.27
N HIS A 92 4.77 -1.77 0.52
CA HIS A 92 5.91 -2.49 1.08
C HIS A 92 6.26 -3.71 0.24
N ASN A 93 6.35 -3.50 -1.07
CA ASN A 93 6.49 -4.55 -2.07
C ASN A 93 7.84 -5.27 -2.01
N HIS A 94 8.95 -4.55 -2.13
CA HIS A 94 10.27 -5.17 -2.25
C HIS A 94 10.71 -5.95 -1.01
N PRO A 95 10.60 -5.43 0.22
CA PRO A 95 10.89 -6.22 1.41
C PRO A 95 10.00 -7.45 1.54
N THR A 96 8.71 -7.34 1.19
CA THR A 96 7.77 -8.47 1.19
C THR A 96 8.13 -9.52 0.14
N ALA A 97 8.60 -9.08 -1.03
CA ALA A 97 9.05 -10.01 -2.07
C ALA A 97 10.32 -10.79 -1.66
N ILE A 98 11.20 -10.19 -0.85
CA ILE A 98 12.43 -10.85 -0.39
C ILE A 98 12.15 -11.77 0.80
N SER A 99 11.35 -11.30 1.76
CA SER A 99 11.05 -12.00 3.01
C SER A 99 9.59 -11.72 3.39
N PRO A 100 8.64 -12.53 2.90
CA PRO A 100 7.22 -12.20 2.91
C PRO A 100 6.64 -11.86 4.28
N PHE A 101 6.87 -12.71 5.28
CA PHE A 101 6.34 -12.47 6.63
C PHE A 101 6.88 -11.18 7.27
N PRO A 102 8.20 -11.01 7.48
CA PRO A 102 8.72 -9.80 8.11
C PRO A 102 8.56 -8.56 7.23
N GLY A 103 8.61 -8.71 5.93
CA GLY A 103 8.38 -7.61 4.98
C GLY A 103 6.97 -7.02 5.11
N ALA A 104 5.95 -7.85 5.07
CA ALA A 104 4.57 -7.42 5.25
C ALA A 104 4.29 -6.90 6.67
N ALA A 105 4.88 -7.53 7.69
CA ALA A 105 4.79 -7.06 9.07
C ALA A 105 5.32 -5.62 9.21
N THR A 106 6.48 -5.34 8.63
CA THR A 106 7.08 -3.99 8.64
C THR A 106 6.23 -2.97 7.89
N GLY A 107 5.56 -3.38 6.81
CA GLY A 107 4.59 -2.55 6.08
C GLY A 107 3.45 -2.10 6.98
N SER A 108 2.81 -3.03 7.70
CA SER A 108 1.78 -2.72 8.70
C SER A 108 2.31 -1.80 9.81
N GLY A 109 3.55 -2.01 10.24
CA GLY A 109 4.22 -1.13 11.21
C GLY A 109 4.38 0.30 10.70
N GLY A 110 4.69 0.48 9.42
CA GLY A 110 4.77 1.80 8.76
C GLY A 110 3.43 2.53 8.76
N GLU A 111 2.34 1.85 8.48
CA GLU A 111 0.99 2.41 8.55
C GLU A 111 0.66 2.91 9.96
N ILE A 112 0.86 2.06 10.96
CA ILE A 112 0.58 2.39 12.37
C ILE A 112 1.40 3.58 12.83
N ARG A 113 2.69 3.64 12.45
CA ARG A 113 3.57 4.76 12.78
C ARG A 113 3.04 6.08 12.24
N ASP A 114 2.66 6.11 10.98
CA ASP A 114 2.21 7.34 10.32
C ASP A 114 0.81 7.76 10.77
N GLU A 115 -0.10 6.81 10.98
CA GLU A 115 -1.42 7.09 11.57
C GLU A 115 -1.27 7.68 12.99
N GLY A 116 -0.42 7.09 13.81
CA GLY A 116 -0.17 7.55 15.17
C GLY A 116 0.52 8.92 15.24
N ALA A 117 1.30 9.29 14.25
CA ALA A 117 2.03 10.55 14.18
C ALA A 117 1.20 11.73 13.65
N THR A 118 0.02 11.48 13.07
CA THR A 118 -0.79 12.52 12.41
C THR A 118 -1.31 13.61 13.36
N GLY A 119 -1.45 13.32 14.65
CA GLY A 119 -1.84 14.31 15.64
C GLY A 119 -2.42 13.71 16.91
N ARG A 120 -2.79 14.59 17.85
CA ARG A 120 -3.35 14.17 19.13
C ARG A 120 -4.68 13.45 18.93
N GLY A 121 -4.81 12.29 19.59
CA GLY A 121 -6.03 11.48 19.54
C GLY A 121 -6.14 10.58 18.30
N ALA A 122 -5.20 10.67 17.37
CA ALA A 122 -5.09 9.71 16.28
C ALA A 122 -4.84 8.29 16.84
N LYS A 123 -5.60 7.33 16.37
CA LYS A 123 -5.51 5.93 16.82
C LYS A 123 -5.61 4.99 15.61
N PRO A 124 -4.64 4.10 15.41
CA PRO A 124 -4.75 3.01 14.44
C PRO A 124 -5.93 2.12 14.83
N LYS A 125 -6.92 2.00 13.95
CA LYS A 125 -8.18 1.30 14.27
C LYS A 125 -8.40 0.03 13.48
N ALA A 126 -7.97 0.01 12.22
CA ALA A 126 -8.16 -1.11 11.32
C ALA A 126 -7.07 -1.17 10.25
N GLY A 127 -6.67 -2.36 9.88
CA GLY A 127 -5.77 -2.65 8.77
C GLY A 127 -6.52 -3.20 7.57
N LEU A 128 -6.08 -2.85 6.39
CA LEU A 128 -6.46 -3.44 5.11
C LEU A 128 -5.19 -3.92 4.43
N THR A 129 -5.23 -5.06 3.75
CA THR A 129 -4.06 -5.63 3.13
C THR A 129 -4.36 -6.07 1.70
N GLY A 130 -3.54 -5.67 0.74
CA GLY A 130 -3.69 -6.06 -0.65
C GLY A 130 -2.41 -6.65 -1.20
N PHE A 131 -2.51 -7.80 -1.88
CA PHE A 131 -1.40 -8.46 -2.54
C PHE A 131 -1.68 -8.64 -4.03
N SER A 132 -0.71 -8.24 -4.84
CA SER A 132 -0.70 -8.52 -6.27
C SER A 132 0.62 -9.21 -6.59
N VAL A 133 0.55 -10.43 -7.08
CA VAL A 133 1.72 -11.27 -7.38
C VAL A 133 1.59 -11.91 -8.76
N SER A 134 2.65 -12.53 -9.24
CA SER A 134 2.62 -13.41 -10.42
C SER A 134 1.74 -14.64 -10.17
N ASN A 135 1.51 -15.45 -11.19
CA ASN A 135 0.75 -16.69 -11.06
C ASN A 135 1.33 -17.59 -9.97
N LEU A 136 0.46 -18.24 -9.21
CA LEU A 136 0.86 -18.95 -7.99
C LEU A 136 1.58 -20.26 -8.26
N VAL A 137 1.25 -20.91 -9.38
CA VAL A 137 1.77 -22.25 -9.76
C VAL A 137 1.69 -23.21 -8.56
N ILE A 138 0.47 -23.42 -8.06
CA ILE A 138 0.23 -24.24 -6.88
C ILE A 138 0.58 -25.70 -7.20
N PRO A 139 1.48 -26.37 -6.44
CA PRO A 139 1.88 -27.74 -6.71
C PRO A 139 0.68 -28.70 -6.74
N ASN A 140 0.61 -29.53 -7.79
CA ASN A 140 -0.49 -30.44 -8.08
C ASN A 140 -1.86 -29.80 -8.34
N PHE A 141 -1.87 -28.50 -8.61
CA PHE A 141 -3.08 -27.72 -8.96
C PHE A 141 -2.76 -26.61 -9.96
N GLU A 142 -1.81 -26.85 -10.85
CA GLU A 142 -1.41 -25.89 -11.88
C GLU A 142 -2.57 -25.62 -12.83
N GLN A 143 -2.72 -24.36 -13.24
CA GLN A 143 -3.78 -23.96 -14.16
C GLN A 143 -3.28 -23.93 -15.61
N PRO A 144 -4.15 -24.13 -16.62
CA PRO A 144 -3.73 -24.19 -18.02
C PRO A 144 -3.08 -22.90 -18.56
N TRP A 145 -3.32 -21.78 -17.92
CA TRP A 145 -2.74 -20.48 -18.29
C TRP A 145 -1.45 -20.13 -17.55
N GLU A 146 -1.08 -20.92 -16.54
CA GLU A 146 0.13 -20.66 -15.77
C GLU A 146 1.36 -21.21 -16.49
N ASN A 147 2.33 -20.34 -16.70
CA ASN A 147 3.63 -20.73 -17.22
C ASN A 147 4.69 -20.39 -16.15
N PRO A 148 5.53 -21.37 -15.77
CA PRO A 148 6.61 -21.08 -14.84
C PRO A 148 7.54 -20.00 -15.39
N LEU A 149 7.63 -18.87 -14.72
CA LEU A 149 8.56 -17.81 -15.06
C LEU A 149 9.84 -17.94 -14.24
N SER A 150 10.97 -17.63 -14.86
CA SER A 150 12.19 -17.46 -14.11
C SER A 150 12.12 -16.17 -13.31
N LYS A 151 12.49 -16.23 -12.05
CA LYS A 151 12.59 -15.09 -11.16
C LYS A 151 13.97 -15.03 -10.51
N PRO A 152 14.42 -13.86 -10.03
CA PRO A 152 15.65 -13.78 -9.25
C PRO A 152 15.58 -14.65 -7.99
N ASN A 153 16.65 -15.38 -7.67
CA ASN A 153 16.68 -16.29 -6.52
C ASN A 153 16.41 -15.61 -5.18
N ARG A 154 16.67 -14.30 -5.07
CA ARG A 154 16.42 -13.53 -3.86
C ARG A 154 14.96 -13.18 -3.62
N ILE A 155 14.09 -13.39 -4.60
CA ILE A 155 12.65 -13.10 -4.49
C ILE A 155 11.92 -14.39 -4.19
N ALA A 156 11.06 -14.38 -3.19
CA ALA A 156 10.18 -15.49 -2.83
C ALA A 156 9.22 -15.85 -3.98
N SER A 157 8.67 -17.04 -3.96
CA SER A 157 7.65 -17.40 -4.93
C SER A 157 6.36 -16.60 -4.70
N ALA A 158 5.56 -16.42 -5.76
CA ALA A 158 4.26 -15.77 -5.63
C ALA A 158 3.37 -16.49 -4.59
N LEU A 159 3.45 -17.82 -4.55
CA LEU A 159 2.72 -18.62 -3.57
C LEU A 159 3.19 -18.34 -2.14
N ASP A 160 4.50 -18.31 -1.88
CA ASP A 160 5.04 -18.00 -0.55
C ASP A 160 4.63 -16.61 -0.08
N ILE A 161 4.66 -15.62 -0.99
CA ILE A 161 4.22 -14.24 -0.67
C ILE A 161 2.74 -14.24 -0.28
N MET A 162 1.90 -14.97 -1.00
CA MET A 162 0.46 -15.03 -0.73
C MET A 162 0.11 -15.80 0.54
N ILE A 163 0.96 -16.73 0.96
CA ILE A 163 0.78 -17.48 2.21
C ILE A 163 1.30 -16.68 3.40
N GLU A 164 2.54 -16.24 3.34
CA GLU A 164 3.24 -15.67 4.51
C GLU A 164 3.02 -14.17 4.67
N GLY A 165 2.85 -13.42 3.58
CA GLY A 165 2.65 -11.98 3.63
C GLY A 165 1.45 -11.57 4.47
N PRO A 166 0.25 -12.10 4.24
CA PRO A 166 -0.93 -11.81 5.06
C PRO A 166 -0.74 -12.15 6.54
N LEU A 167 -0.06 -13.26 6.83
CA LEU A 167 0.23 -13.66 8.21
C LEU A 167 1.16 -12.66 8.90
N GLY A 168 2.18 -12.17 8.19
CA GLY A 168 3.09 -11.15 8.71
C GLY A 168 2.37 -9.85 9.04
N GLY A 169 1.56 -9.32 8.12
CA GLY A 169 0.75 -8.13 8.33
C GLY A 169 -0.23 -8.28 9.49
N ALA A 170 -0.94 -9.42 9.54
CA ALA A 170 -1.88 -9.72 10.61
C ALA A 170 -1.20 -9.84 11.98
N ALA A 171 -0.03 -10.49 12.05
CA ALA A 171 0.73 -10.65 13.29
C ALA A 171 1.13 -9.28 13.87
N PHE A 172 1.65 -8.37 13.03
CA PHE A 172 2.01 -7.03 13.50
C PHE A 172 0.79 -6.22 13.95
N ASN A 173 -0.30 -6.26 13.20
CA ASN A 173 -1.55 -5.61 13.59
C ASN A 173 -2.07 -6.14 14.92
N ASN A 174 -1.94 -7.45 15.19
CA ASN A 174 -2.38 -8.08 16.43
C ASN A 174 -1.65 -7.54 17.67
N GLU A 175 -0.36 -7.20 17.55
CA GLU A 175 0.41 -6.58 18.65
C GLU A 175 -0.19 -5.24 19.12
N PHE A 176 -0.87 -4.54 18.22
CA PHE A 176 -1.51 -3.25 18.50
C PHE A 176 -3.03 -3.34 18.71
N GLY A 177 -3.59 -4.55 18.74
CA GLY A 177 -5.05 -4.73 18.80
C GLY A 177 -5.78 -4.08 17.62
N ARG A 178 -5.11 -3.97 16.46
CA ARG A 178 -5.64 -3.39 15.23
C ARG A 178 -6.12 -4.52 14.32
N PRO A 179 -7.43 -4.73 14.17
CA PRO A 179 -7.92 -5.82 13.34
C PRO A 179 -7.56 -5.63 11.86
N ALA A 180 -7.12 -6.69 11.21
CA ALA A 180 -7.01 -6.76 9.76
C ALA A 180 -8.38 -7.14 9.18
N LEU A 181 -9.12 -6.14 8.69
CA LEU A 181 -10.53 -6.31 8.33
C LEU A 181 -10.75 -6.89 6.96
N LEU A 182 -10.11 -6.33 5.96
CA LEU A 182 -10.32 -6.62 4.55
C LEU A 182 -9.01 -6.58 3.80
N GLY A 183 -9.05 -7.11 2.60
CA GLY A 183 -7.94 -7.06 1.68
C GLY A 183 -8.34 -7.60 0.32
N TYR A 184 -7.37 -7.70 -0.57
CA TYR A 184 -7.53 -8.37 -1.83
C TYR A 184 -6.32 -9.23 -2.14
N PHE A 185 -6.54 -10.27 -2.92
CA PHE A 185 -5.49 -11.11 -3.51
C PHE A 185 -5.75 -11.18 -5.01
N ARG A 186 -4.73 -10.94 -5.79
CA ARG A 186 -4.82 -11.12 -7.24
C ARG A 186 -3.48 -11.53 -7.82
N THR A 187 -3.54 -12.25 -8.93
CA THR A 187 -2.39 -12.57 -9.76
C THR A 187 -2.45 -11.77 -11.05
N TYR A 188 -1.28 -11.49 -11.61
CA TYR A 188 -1.16 -10.84 -12.90
C TYR A 188 0.14 -11.25 -13.58
N GLU A 189 0.01 -11.75 -14.81
CA GLU A 189 1.10 -11.93 -15.74
C GLU A 189 0.62 -11.56 -17.15
N GLU A 190 1.45 -10.87 -17.89
CA GLU A 190 1.14 -10.46 -19.26
C GLU A 190 2.39 -10.55 -20.13
N LYS A 191 2.20 -11.01 -21.37
CA LYS A 191 3.21 -10.93 -22.39
C LYS A 191 3.16 -9.56 -23.04
N VAL A 192 4.27 -8.85 -23.03
CA VAL A 192 4.41 -7.53 -23.61
C VAL A 192 5.54 -7.52 -24.64
N ASN A 193 5.35 -6.76 -25.71
CA ASN A 193 6.41 -6.49 -26.65
C ASN A 193 7.24 -5.31 -26.14
N SER A 194 8.51 -5.54 -25.89
CA SER A 194 9.48 -4.52 -25.51
C SER A 194 10.51 -4.28 -26.61
N PHE A 195 11.40 -3.32 -26.41
CA PHE A 195 12.54 -3.10 -27.31
C PHE A 195 13.47 -4.31 -27.43
N ASN A 196 13.48 -5.20 -26.45
CA ASN A 196 14.30 -6.40 -26.40
C ASN A 196 13.57 -7.66 -26.92
N GLY A 197 12.35 -7.52 -27.43
CA GLY A 197 11.49 -8.60 -27.86
C GLY A 197 10.30 -8.86 -26.93
N GLU A 198 9.74 -10.08 -26.98
CA GLU A 198 8.65 -10.47 -26.09
C GLU A 198 9.17 -10.66 -24.64
N GLU A 199 8.57 -10.00 -23.73
CA GLU A 199 8.84 -10.12 -22.28
C GLU A 199 7.56 -10.49 -21.55
N VAL A 200 7.71 -11.22 -20.44
CA VAL A 200 6.60 -11.46 -19.52
C VAL A 200 6.72 -10.53 -18.34
N ARG A 201 5.65 -9.84 -18.05
CA ARG A 201 5.51 -8.93 -16.90
C ARG A 201 4.58 -9.51 -15.87
N GLY A 202 4.97 -9.44 -14.62
CA GLY A 202 4.18 -9.89 -13.49
C GLY A 202 4.44 -9.02 -12.27
N TYR A 203 3.74 -9.33 -11.19
CA TYR A 203 3.95 -8.69 -9.88
C TYR A 203 4.64 -9.67 -8.91
N HIS A 204 5.47 -9.11 -8.04
CA HIS A 204 6.10 -9.81 -6.92
C HIS A 204 6.00 -8.98 -5.66
#